data_144e4e74ed91df9aaa081d508f85cc2c
#
_entry.id   144e4e74ed91df9aaa081d508f85cc2c
#
_cell.length_a   1.000
_cell.length_b   1.000
_cell.length_c   1.000
_cell.angle_alpha   90.00
_cell.angle_beta   90.00
_cell.angle_gamma   90.00
#
_symmetry.space_group_name_H-M   'P 1'
#
loop_
_entity.id
_entity.type
_entity.pdbx_description
1 polymer ?
#
loop_
_entity_poly.entity_id
_entity_poly.type
_entity_poly.pdbx_seq_one_letter_code
_entity_poly.pdbx_strand_id
1 'polypeptide(L)'
;MFEMGEHVLNRDEERTMQEAFDRLPFLEPVVKDTLRDFVLRLKEAEGENLLRVVLFGSMARGDFDEESDTDVFVLLKEGDEFQKLMEVSDICSDTSYDMAFDNPKNSEQWYVLLSPLVETEPDIMRTIEGITRWKLEPVFEAIREDGVLLYTSE
;
A
#
# COMPACT_ATOMS: atom_id res chain seq x y z
N MET A 1 -11.89 15.98 -18.37
CA MET A 1 -11.99 14.57 -18.28
C MET A 1 -10.72 13.93 -17.81
N PHE A 2 -10.82 12.89 -17.06
CA PHE A 2 -9.69 12.20 -16.49
C PHE A 2 -8.90 11.42 -17.54
N GLU A 3 -7.61 11.68 -17.61
CA GLU A 3 -6.72 11.01 -18.56
C GLU A 3 -6.16 9.73 -17.95
N MET A 4 -6.79 8.63 -18.21
CA MET A 4 -6.41 7.33 -17.62
C MET A 4 -4.99 6.91 -17.95
N GLY A 5 -4.49 7.27 -19.15
CA GLY A 5 -3.15 6.90 -19.57
C GLY A 5 -2.03 7.51 -18.74
N GLU A 6 -2.29 8.66 -18.10
CA GLU A 6 -1.30 9.33 -17.26
C GLU A 6 -1.14 8.70 -15.87
N HIS A 7 -2.11 7.88 -15.48
CA HIS A 7 -2.21 7.35 -14.13
C HIS A 7 -2.13 5.83 -14.08
N VAL A 8 -1.60 5.23 -15.13
CA VAL A 8 -1.38 3.79 -15.16
C VAL A 8 0.06 3.48 -14.78
N LEU A 9 0.28 2.25 -14.36
CA LEU A 9 1.61 1.77 -14.07
C LEU A 9 2.37 1.54 -15.37
N ASN A 10 3.67 1.84 -15.37
CA ASN A 10 4.51 1.48 -16.51
C ASN A 10 4.75 -0.03 -16.51
N ARG A 11 5.46 -0.52 -17.53
CA ARG A 11 5.68 -1.96 -17.71
C ARG A 11 6.39 -2.61 -16.53
N ASP A 12 7.42 -1.97 -15.99
CA ASP A 12 8.18 -2.52 -14.88
C ASP A 12 7.38 -2.49 -13.58
N GLU A 13 6.62 -1.42 -13.37
CA GLU A 13 5.72 -1.29 -12.21
C GLU A 13 4.62 -2.34 -12.26
N GLU A 14 4.02 -2.56 -13.42
CA GLU A 14 3.00 -3.59 -13.61
C GLU A 14 3.57 -4.98 -13.35
N ARG A 15 4.77 -5.24 -13.81
CA ARG A 15 5.45 -6.52 -13.59
C ARG A 15 5.69 -6.76 -12.09
N THR A 16 6.15 -5.73 -11.37
CA THR A 16 6.37 -5.84 -9.92
C THR A 16 5.09 -6.24 -9.21
N MET A 17 3.99 -5.57 -9.54
CA MET A 17 2.70 -5.86 -8.92
C MET A 17 2.20 -7.26 -9.28
N GLN A 18 2.36 -7.67 -10.54
CA GLN A 18 1.94 -9.00 -10.97
C GLN A 18 2.74 -10.08 -10.26
N GLU A 19 4.05 -9.90 -10.12
CA GLU A 19 4.90 -10.85 -9.39
C GLU A 19 4.48 -10.94 -7.91
N ALA A 20 4.11 -9.81 -7.31
CA ALA A 20 3.60 -9.78 -5.95
C ALA A 20 2.32 -10.64 -5.83
N PHE A 21 1.37 -10.43 -6.72
CA PHE A 21 0.10 -11.15 -6.68
C PHE A 21 0.28 -12.63 -6.99
N ASP A 22 1.24 -12.99 -7.85
CA ASP A 22 1.55 -14.39 -8.13
C ASP A 22 2.06 -15.12 -6.89
N ARG A 23 2.69 -14.40 -5.98
CA ARG A 23 3.16 -14.95 -4.69
C ARG A 23 2.05 -15.03 -3.65
N LEU A 24 0.88 -14.48 -3.93
CA LEU A 24 -0.23 -14.34 -2.99
C LEU A 24 -1.52 -14.94 -3.59
N PRO A 25 -1.49 -16.24 -3.96
CA PRO A 25 -2.65 -16.84 -4.62
C PRO A 25 -3.88 -16.95 -3.74
N PHE A 26 -3.71 -16.81 -2.42
CA PHE A 26 -4.80 -16.85 -1.45
C PHE A 26 -5.57 -15.53 -1.35
N LEU A 27 -5.07 -14.43 -1.94
CA LEU A 27 -5.79 -13.17 -1.89
C LEU A 27 -7.00 -13.19 -2.82
N GLU A 28 -8.12 -12.72 -2.29
CA GLU A 28 -9.34 -12.58 -3.08
C GLU A 28 -9.16 -11.53 -4.18
N PRO A 29 -9.81 -11.68 -5.33
CA PRO A 29 -9.73 -10.69 -6.40
C PRO A 29 -10.05 -9.26 -5.96
N VAL A 30 -11.04 -9.08 -5.07
CA VAL A 30 -11.41 -7.74 -4.60
C VAL A 30 -10.27 -7.10 -3.81
N VAL A 31 -9.50 -7.89 -3.06
CA VAL A 31 -8.35 -7.38 -2.31
C VAL A 31 -7.26 -6.93 -3.29
N LYS A 32 -6.97 -7.75 -4.30
CA LYS A 32 -5.99 -7.41 -5.33
C LYS A 32 -6.39 -6.15 -6.08
N ASP A 33 -7.66 -6.04 -6.47
CA ASP A 33 -8.18 -4.87 -7.18
C ASP A 33 -8.09 -3.62 -6.30
N THR A 34 -8.38 -3.75 -5.01
CA THR A 34 -8.29 -2.64 -4.07
C THR A 34 -6.83 -2.17 -3.93
N LEU A 35 -5.90 -3.11 -3.80
CA LEU A 35 -4.49 -2.78 -3.70
C LEU A 35 -3.96 -2.11 -4.98
N ARG A 36 -4.39 -2.59 -6.15
CA ARG A 36 -4.02 -1.98 -7.42
C ARG A 36 -4.51 -0.54 -7.50
N ASP A 37 -5.77 -0.33 -7.18
CA ASP A 37 -6.37 1.01 -7.22
C ASP A 37 -5.69 1.94 -6.22
N PHE A 38 -5.36 1.43 -5.04
CA PHE A 38 -4.64 2.19 -4.03
C PHE A 38 -3.28 2.67 -4.55
N VAL A 39 -2.50 1.77 -5.14
CA VAL A 39 -1.19 2.13 -5.69
C VAL A 39 -1.31 3.16 -6.81
N LEU A 40 -2.30 2.99 -7.69
CA LEU A 40 -2.53 3.96 -8.76
C LEU A 40 -2.87 5.35 -8.22
N ARG A 41 -3.70 5.42 -7.20
CA ARG A 41 -4.08 6.69 -6.57
C ARG A 41 -2.90 7.33 -5.85
N LEU A 42 -2.08 6.53 -5.18
CA LEU A 42 -0.85 7.03 -4.55
C LEU A 42 0.10 7.59 -5.61
N LYS A 43 0.29 6.88 -6.70
CA LYS A 43 1.17 7.35 -7.77
C LYS A 43 0.67 8.67 -8.37
N GLU A 44 -0.64 8.78 -8.55
CA GLU A 44 -1.24 10.02 -9.04
C GLU A 44 -1.01 11.19 -8.05
N ALA A 45 -1.20 10.93 -6.76
CA ALA A 45 -1.09 11.97 -5.74
C ALA A 45 0.34 12.38 -5.45
N GLU A 46 1.25 11.43 -5.39
CA GLU A 46 2.64 11.65 -4.95
C GLU A 46 3.64 11.74 -6.11
N GLY A 47 3.34 11.14 -7.25
CA GLY A 47 4.26 11.14 -8.38
C GLY A 47 5.61 10.54 -8.02
N GLU A 48 6.69 11.27 -8.31
CA GLU A 48 8.05 10.83 -8.04
C GLU A 48 8.38 10.75 -6.55
N ASN A 49 7.53 11.32 -5.70
CA ASN A 49 7.71 11.25 -4.26
C ASN A 49 7.37 9.85 -3.72
N LEU A 50 6.63 9.06 -4.46
CA LEU A 50 6.29 7.69 -4.06
C LEU A 50 7.46 6.76 -4.38
N LEU A 51 8.08 6.21 -3.34
CA LEU A 51 9.23 5.34 -3.51
C LEU A 51 8.87 3.85 -3.47
N ARG A 52 8.08 3.42 -2.50
CA ARG A 52 7.70 2.01 -2.35
C ARG A 52 6.33 1.86 -1.72
N VAL A 53 5.65 0.77 -2.08
CA VAL A 53 4.45 0.29 -1.40
C VAL A 53 4.65 -1.20 -1.14
N VAL A 54 4.50 -1.61 0.11
CA VAL A 54 4.72 -3.00 0.54
C VAL A 54 3.49 -3.49 1.29
N LEU A 55 2.98 -4.64 0.88
CA LEU A 55 1.93 -5.33 1.65
C LEU A 55 2.62 -6.15 2.74
N PHE A 56 2.16 -6.04 3.98
CA PHE A 56 2.69 -6.84 5.07
C PHE A 56 1.57 -7.30 5.99
N GLY A 57 1.92 -7.95 7.08
CA GLY A 57 0.94 -8.43 8.04
C GLY A 57 0.23 -9.71 7.57
N SER A 58 -0.95 -9.95 8.13
CA SER A 58 -1.67 -11.21 7.91
C SER A 58 -2.06 -11.44 6.45
N MET A 59 -2.38 -10.39 5.70
CA MET A 59 -2.70 -10.52 4.28
C MET A 59 -1.50 -11.00 3.46
N ALA A 60 -0.29 -10.59 3.83
CA ALA A 60 0.93 -11.03 3.16
C ALA A 60 1.32 -12.45 3.57
N ARG A 61 1.02 -12.85 4.81
CA ARG A 61 1.32 -14.20 5.30
C ARG A 61 0.29 -15.24 4.91
N GLY A 62 -0.96 -14.82 4.63
CA GLY A 62 -2.05 -15.73 4.31
C GLY A 62 -2.79 -16.28 5.53
N ASP A 63 -2.55 -15.73 6.72
CA ASP A 63 -3.20 -16.17 7.96
C ASP A 63 -4.27 -15.17 8.43
N PHE A 64 -4.95 -14.57 7.47
CA PHE A 64 -5.99 -13.57 7.74
C PHE A 64 -7.38 -14.21 7.85
N ASP A 65 -8.30 -13.44 8.45
CA ASP A 65 -9.72 -13.75 8.49
C ASP A 65 -10.52 -12.54 7.96
N GLU A 66 -11.85 -12.62 8.06
CA GLU A 66 -12.75 -11.59 7.53
C GLU A 66 -12.59 -10.22 8.20
N GLU A 67 -12.06 -10.20 9.41
CA GLU A 67 -11.87 -8.98 10.18
C GLU A 67 -10.46 -8.42 10.09
N SER A 68 -9.57 -9.10 9.38
CA SER A 68 -8.18 -8.66 9.25
C SER A 68 -8.07 -7.40 8.43
N ASP A 69 -7.23 -6.47 8.90
CA ASP A 69 -6.86 -5.28 8.14
C ASP A 69 -5.88 -5.68 7.04
N THR A 70 -5.85 -4.86 6.00
CA THR A 70 -4.86 -4.99 4.93
C THR A 70 -3.77 -3.97 5.19
N ASP A 71 -2.65 -4.44 5.77
CA ASP A 71 -1.56 -3.56 6.19
C ASP A 71 -0.66 -3.20 5.03
N VAL A 72 -0.50 -1.91 4.79
CA VAL A 72 0.35 -1.41 3.70
C VAL A 72 1.38 -0.43 4.24
N PHE A 73 2.62 -0.61 3.82
CA PHE A 73 3.70 0.31 4.14
C PHE A 73 3.94 1.20 2.91
N VAL A 74 3.94 2.51 3.12
CA VAL A 74 4.16 3.50 2.07
C VAL A 74 5.41 4.29 2.41
N LEU A 75 6.41 4.21 1.55
CA LEU A 75 7.64 4.97 1.70
C LEU A 75 7.64 6.12 0.70
N LEU A 76 7.78 7.33 1.24
CA LEU A 76 7.85 8.55 0.45
C LEU A 76 9.24 9.14 0.53
N LYS A 77 9.63 9.89 -0.50
CA LYS A 77 10.94 10.51 -0.55
C LYS A 77 11.08 11.60 0.51
N GLU A 78 10.05 12.45 0.64
CA GLU A 78 10.07 13.57 1.57
C GLU A 78 8.66 14.02 1.91
N GLY A 79 8.56 14.91 2.90
CA GLY A 79 7.31 15.50 3.32
C GLY A 79 7.17 15.48 4.84
N ASP A 80 6.19 16.22 5.35
CA ASP A 80 5.85 16.18 6.75
C ASP A 80 5.15 14.86 7.07
N GLU A 81 5.70 14.10 7.99
CA GLU A 81 5.20 12.76 8.32
C GLU A 81 3.72 12.74 8.67
N PHE A 82 3.28 13.65 9.55
CA PHE A 82 1.88 13.69 9.96
C PHE A 82 0.95 14.06 8.81
N GLN A 83 1.34 15.08 8.03
CA GLN A 83 0.54 15.49 6.89
C GLN A 83 0.44 14.38 5.84
N LYS A 84 1.55 13.70 5.58
CA LYS A 84 1.56 12.60 4.62
C LYS A 84 0.73 11.42 5.10
N LEU A 85 0.77 11.13 6.40
CA LEU A 85 -0.10 10.09 6.96
C LEU A 85 -1.57 10.43 6.74
N MET A 86 -1.95 11.68 6.95
CA MET A 86 -3.34 12.11 6.75
C MET A 86 -3.74 11.99 5.27
N GLU A 87 -2.88 12.43 4.36
CA GLU A 87 -3.14 12.33 2.92
C GLU A 87 -3.30 10.88 2.47
N VAL A 88 -2.39 10.01 2.90
CA VAL A 88 -2.45 8.59 2.54
C VAL A 88 -3.66 7.92 3.17
N SER A 89 -4.00 8.29 4.40
CA SER A 89 -5.19 7.75 5.07
C SER A 89 -6.47 8.12 4.32
N ASP A 90 -6.55 9.33 3.80
CA ASP A 90 -7.69 9.75 2.97
C ASP A 90 -7.78 8.93 1.69
N ILE A 91 -6.64 8.67 1.05
CA ILE A 91 -6.59 7.82 -0.14
C ILE A 91 -7.04 6.40 0.20
N CYS A 92 -6.62 5.87 1.34
CA CYS A 92 -7.06 4.55 1.81
C CYS A 92 -8.58 4.49 1.95
N SER A 93 -9.16 5.48 2.62
CA SER A 93 -10.60 5.53 2.85
C SER A 93 -11.38 5.65 1.54
N ASP A 94 -10.92 6.52 0.65
CA ASP A 94 -11.58 6.71 -0.64
C ASP A 94 -11.50 5.46 -1.49
N THR A 95 -10.34 4.80 -1.50
CA THR A 95 -10.14 3.56 -2.26
C THR A 95 -11.05 2.46 -1.73
N SER A 96 -11.05 2.25 -0.43
CA SER A 96 -11.86 1.20 0.20
C SER A 96 -13.35 1.43 -0.04
N TYR A 97 -13.80 2.67 0.07
CA TYR A 97 -15.19 3.03 -0.14
C TYR A 97 -15.60 2.81 -1.60
N ASP A 98 -14.82 3.32 -2.54
CA ASP A 98 -15.14 3.21 -3.96
C ASP A 98 -15.14 1.74 -4.40
N MET A 99 -14.22 0.94 -3.91
CA MET A 99 -14.17 -0.48 -4.25
C MET A 99 -15.33 -1.26 -3.64
N ALA A 100 -15.80 -0.86 -2.48
CA ALA A 100 -16.94 -1.52 -1.84
C ALA A 100 -18.26 -1.18 -2.52
N PHE A 101 -18.46 0.07 -2.88
CA PHE A 101 -19.78 0.57 -3.26
C PHE A 101 -19.91 0.97 -4.72
N ASP A 102 -18.81 1.28 -5.40
CA ASP A 102 -18.84 1.75 -6.79
C ASP A 102 -18.25 0.73 -7.78
N ASN A 103 -17.74 -0.39 -7.31
CA ASN A 103 -17.16 -1.42 -8.17
C ASN A 103 -18.20 -2.50 -8.50
N PRO A 104 -18.66 -2.62 -9.76
CA PRO A 104 -19.65 -3.64 -10.14
C PRO A 104 -19.17 -5.07 -9.90
N LYS A 105 -17.87 -5.31 -9.92
CA LYS A 105 -17.29 -6.64 -9.70
C LYS A 105 -17.38 -7.07 -8.24
N ASN A 106 -17.57 -6.12 -7.33
CA ASN A 106 -17.67 -6.40 -5.90
C ASN A 106 -19.15 -6.36 -5.49
N SER A 107 -19.91 -7.32 -5.99
CA SER A 107 -21.37 -7.38 -5.76
C SER A 107 -21.74 -7.57 -4.30
N GLU A 108 -20.84 -8.15 -3.51
CA GLU A 108 -21.07 -8.35 -2.07
C GLU A 108 -20.70 -7.12 -1.25
N GLN A 109 -20.21 -6.08 -1.91
CA GLN A 109 -19.81 -4.83 -1.25
C GLN A 109 -18.81 -5.05 -0.12
N TRP A 110 -17.85 -5.94 -0.37
CA TRP A 110 -16.78 -6.22 0.59
C TRP A 110 -15.90 -4.99 0.75
N TYR A 111 -15.85 -4.47 1.96
CA TYR A 111 -15.02 -3.32 2.32
C TYR A 111 -13.65 -3.81 2.76
N VAL A 112 -12.65 -3.59 1.92
CA VAL A 112 -11.26 -3.95 2.24
C VAL A 112 -10.64 -2.81 3.04
N LEU A 113 -10.40 -3.04 4.31
CA LEU A 113 -9.85 -1.99 5.19
C LEU A 113 -8.34 -1.89 5.01
N LEU A 114 -7.92 -0.83 4.34
CA LEU A 114 -6.50 -0.51 4.17
C LEU A 114 -5.98 0.21 5.40
N SER A 115 -4.92 -0.32 5.99
CA SER A 115 -4.31 0.24 7.19
C SER A 115 -2.87 0.67 6.85
N PRO A 116 -2.61 1.97 6.71
CA PRO A 116 -1.31 2.43 6.24
C PRO A 116 -0.31 2.69 7.35
N LEU A 117 0.94 2.34 7.10
CA LEU A 117 2.11 2.85 7.81
C LEU A 117 2.87 3.71 6.82
N VAL A 118 3.05 4.98 7.12
CA VAL A 118 3.66 5.93 6.19
C VAL A 118 4.95 6.47 6.79
N GLU A 119 6.03 6.37 6.02
CA GLU A 119 7.33 6.89 6.42
C GLU A 119 7.94 7.68 5.27
N THR A 120 8.78 8.64 5.61
CA THR A 120 9.61 9.33 4.63
C THR A 120 11.03 8.80 4.74
N GLU A 121 11.80 8.91 3.66
CA GLU A 121 13.17 8.40 3.63
C GLU A 121 14.05 9.00 4.74
N PRO A 122 14.03 10.33 4.99
CA PRO A 122 14.81 10.88 6.11
C PRO A 122 14.38 10.37 7.47
N ASP A 123 13.08 10.18 7.69
CA ASP A 123 12.56 9.71 8.97
C ASP A 123 12.91 8.25 9.20
N ILE A 124 12.86 7.41 8.16
CA ILE A 124 13.21 6.01 8.29
C ILE A 124 14.69 5.83 8.59
N MET A 125 15.55 6.65 8.00
CA MET A 125 16.97 6.63 8.28
C MET A 125 17.24 7.02 9.73
N ARG A 126 16.57 8.04 10.20
CA ARG A 126 16.68 8.48 11.59
C ARG A 126 16.21 7.40 12.56
N THR A 127 15.14 6.69 12.22
CA THR A 127 14.60 5.60 13.01
C THR A 127 15.58 4.45 13.09
N ILE A 128 16.22 4.10 11.99
CA ILE A 128 17.21 3.03 11.93
C ILE A 128 18.44 3.36 12.80
N GLU A 129 18.88 4.60 12.75
CA GLU A 129 20.11 5.03 13.44
C GLU A 129 19.90 5.47 14.88
N GLY A 130 18.67 5.74 15.32
CA GLY A 130 18.51 6.48 16.53
C GLY A 130 17.28 6.26 17.40
N ILE A 131 16.68 7.35 17.74
CA ILE A 131 15.85 7.56 18.91
C ILE A 131 14.57 6.73 18.96
N THR A 132 13.92 6.49 17.82
CA THR A 132 12.66 5.77 17.79
C THR A 132 12.79 4.32 17.36
N ARG A 133 13.98 3.87 17.12
CA ARG A 133 14.29 2.52 16.66
C ARG A 133 13.60 1.43 17.47
N TRP A 134 13.67 1.55 18.77
CA TRP A 134 13.10 0.56 19.68
C TRP A 134 11.58 0.44 19.57
N LYS A 135 10.90 1.51 19.14
CA LYS A 135 9.45 1.50 18.96
C LYS A 135 9.02 0.83 17.67
N LEU A 136 9.77 1.07 16.59
CA LEU A 136 9.37 0.68 15.25
C LEU A 136 10.06 -0.56 14.73
N GLU A 137 11.12 -1.01 15.41
CA GLU A 137 11.88 -2.17 14.99
C GLU A 137 11.05 -3.43 14.75
N PRO A 138 10.09 -3.81 15.62
CA PRO A 138 9.27 -4.98 15.35
C PRO A 138 8.43 -4.85 14.08
N VAL A 139 7.94 -3.65 13.78
CA VAL A 139 7.14 -3.41 12.56
C VAL A 139 8.03 -3.53 11.33
N PHE A 140 9.20 -2.91 11.35
CA PHE A 140 10.13 -2.99 10.21
C PHE A 140 10.65 -4.41 10.01
N GLU A 141 10.85 -5.16 11.09
CA GLU A 141 11.22 -6.55 10.98
C GLU A 141 10.14 -7.36 10.29
N ALA A 142 8.87 -7.15 10.67
CA ALA A 142 7.73 -7.80 10.03
C ALA A 142 7.65 -7.45 8.54
N ILE A 143 7.90 -6.20 8.19
CA ILE A 143 7.92 -5.77 6.80
C ILE A 143 9.02 -6.49 6.02
N ARG A 144 10.21 -6.62 6.61
CA ARG A 144 11.31 -7.32 5.96
C ARG A 144 11.05 -8.81 5.78
N GLU A 145 10.45 -9.45 6.78
CA GLU A 145 10.20 -10.89 6.75
C GLU A 145 9.00 -11.28 5.89
N ASP A 146 7.89 -10.57 6.04
CA ASP A 146 6.62 -10.93 5.44
C ASP A 146 6.23 -10.04 4.27
N GLY A 147 6.90 -8.90 4.11
CA GLY A 147 6.51 -7.89 3.15
C GLY A 147 6.60 -8.37 1.70
N VAL A 148 5.61 -7.97 0.93
CA VAL A 148 5.56 -8.24 -0.51
C VAL A 148 5.50 -6.90 -1.24
N LEU A 149 6.48 -6.66 -2.09
CA LEU A 149 6.62 -5.39 -2.78
C LEU A 149 5.56 -5.25 -3.86
N LEU A 150 4.68 -4.25 -3.71
CA LEU A 150 3.64 -3.96 -4.69
C LEU A 150 4.10 -2.92 -5.71
N TYR A 151 4.95 -2.01 -5.29
CA TYR A 151 5.42 -0.90 -6.13
C TYR A 151 6.80 -0.45 -5.69
N THR A 152 7.65 -0.15 -6.67
CA THR A 152 8.92 0.54 -6.43
C THR A 152 9.18 1.50 -7.59
N SER A 153 9.75 2.65 -7.27
CA SER A 153 10.12 3.65 -8.27
C SER A 153 11.42 3.31 -9.01
N GLU A 154 12.11 2.28 -8.58
CA GLU A 154 13.39 1.88 -9.17
C GLU A 154 13.24 0.87 -10.29
#